data_7489a28f2e19411fdb958caf48673a7d
#
_entry.id   7489a28f2e19411fdb958caf48673a7d
#
_cell.length_a   1.000
_cell.length_b   1.000
_cell.length_c   1.000
_cell.angle_alpha   90.00
_cell.angle_beta   90.00
_cell.angle_gamma   90.00
#
_symmetry.space_group_name_H-M   'P 1'
#
loop_
_entity.id
_entity.type
_entity.pdbx_description
1 polymer ?
#
loop_
_entity_poly.entity_id
_entity_poly.type
_entity_poly.pdbx_seq_one_letter_code
_entity_poly.pdbx_strand_id
1 'polypeptide(L)'
;MSSPRREDGDALRCGDRGAAVTEIRAALAALGLLDGPDDDLTTGQQVALDLFDAQLDHAVRAFQQHRGLLVDGVVGEATYRALKEASYRLGARTLYHQFGAPLYGDDVATLQARLQDLGFYTGMVDGHFGLQTHNALISYQREYGLAADGICGPETLRSLYFLGSRVTGGSPHAIREEELVRRSGPKLSGKRIIIDPGRGGANRGLITHGPTGPISEADVLWDLASRLEGRMTAIGMETFLSRPTNRSPSDSERAATANDVGADLMISLRCETQASPAANGVASFHFGNSHGSVSTIGRNLADFIQREVVARTGLRDCRTHGRTWDLLRLTRMPTVQVDIGYITNPRDRGMLVEAQTRDAIAEGILAAVKRLYLLGKNDRPTGTFTFAELLAHELSVEQASRLSGS
;
A
#
# COMPACT_ATOMS: atom_id res chain seq x y z
N MET A 1 27.64 1.10 -1.64
CA MET A 1 27.82 -0.20 -0.98
C MET A 1 26.43 -0.82 -0.86
N SER A 2 26.15 -1.84 -1.66
CA SER A 2 24.86 -2.56 -1.61
C SER A 2 24.74 -3.28 -0.28
N SER A 3 23.69 -2.99 0.51
CA SER A 3 23.33 -3.80 1.66
C SER A 3 22.97 -5.21 1.18
N PRO A 4 23.43 -6.27 1.84
CA PRO A 4 23.06 -7.63 1.46
C PRO A 4 21.54 -7.81 1.60
N ARG A 5 20.89 -8.39 0.57
CA ARG A 5 19.51 -8.86 0.66
C ARG A 5 19.45 -9.97 1.71
N ARG A 6 18.71 -9.76 2.78
CA ARG A 6 18.37 -10.82 3.72
C ARG A 6 17.26 -11.66 3.08
N GLU A 7 17.53 -12.93 2.87
CA GLU A 7 16.52 -13.93 2.48
C GLU A 7 15.61 -14.23 3.67
N ASP A 8 14.43 -14.81 3.46
CA ASP A 8 13.43 -15.15 4.50
C ASP A 8 13.97 -15.99 5.69
N GLY A 9 15.19 -16.48 5.61
CA GLY A 9 15.88 -17.21 6.67
C GLY A 9 16.48 -16.33 7.80
N ASP A 10 16.55 -15.01 7.61
CA ASP A 10 17.24 -14.07 8.52
C ASP A 10 16.27 -13.21 9.37
N ALA A 11 14.98 -13.55 9.42
CA ALA A 11 13.99 -12.83 10.20
C ALA A 11 14.20 -13.08 11.72
N LEU A 12 14.28 -12.00 12.50
CA LEU A 12 14.49 -12.05 13.94
C LEU A 12 13.16 -12.06 14.71
N ARG A 13 13.08 -12.87 15.76
CA ARG A 13 11.90 -13.04 16.60
C ARG A 13 12.27 -13.34 18.05
N CYS A 14 11.28 -13.33 18.90
CA CYS A 14 11.45 -13.64 20.32
C CYS A 14 12.24 -14.94 20.54
N GLY A 15 13.29 -14.88 21.35
CA GLY A 15 14.24 -15.96 21.63
C GLY A 15 15.56 -15.87 20.87
N ASP A 16 15.62 -15.11 19.76
CA ASP A 16 16.84 -14.95 18.97
C ASP A 16 17.88 -14.09 19.70
N ARG A 17 19.16 -14.27 19.35
CA ARG A 17 20.29 -13.54 19.93
C ARG A 17 21.24 -13.02 18.86
N GLY A 18 21.93 -11.92 19.18
CA GLY A 18 23.06 -11.44 18.38
C GLY A 18 23.10 -9.94 18.19
N ALA A 19 24.11 -9.47 17.46
CA ALA A 19 24.34 -8.04 17.21
C ALA A 19 23.16 -7.35 16.50
N ALA A 20 22.45 -8.07 15.61
CA ALA A 20 21.28 -7.54 14.94
C ALA A 20 20.11 -7.27 15.91
N VAL A 21 19.95 -8.07 16.97
CA VAL A 21 18.97 -7.81 18.04
C VAL A 21 19.33 -6.55 18.81
N THR A 22 20.61 -6.35 19.10
CA THR A 22 21.10 -5.13 19.77
C THR A 22 20.85 -3.88 18.91
N GLU A 23 21.06 -3.97 17.59
CA GLU A 23 20.76 -2.88 16.65
C GLU A 23 19.27 -2.51 16.66
N ILE A 24 18.38 -3.51 16.59
CA ILE A 24 16.92 -3.30 16.63
C ILE A 24 16.50 -2.66 17.95
N ARG A 25 17.03 -3.15 19.07
CA ARG A 25 16.77 -2.60 20.41
C ARG A 25 17.18 -1.14 20.49
N ALA A 26 18.38 -0.80 20.03
CA ALA A 26 18.86 0.59 19.98
C ALA A 26 17.99 1.49 19.10
N ALA A 27 17.56 0.98 17.93
CA ALA A 27 16.68 1.72 17.04
C ALA A 27 15.32 2.02 17.69
N LEU A 28 14.70 1.03 18.35
CA LEU A 28 13.42 1.21 19.04
C LEU A 28 13.53 2.11 20.28
N ALA A 29 14.65 2.04 21.00
CA ALA A 29 14.94 2.97 22.10
C ALA A 29 15.09 4.41 21.60
N ALA A 30 15.79 4.65 20.49
CA ALA A 30 15.92 5.96 19.87
C ALA A 30 14.59 6.54 19.38
N LEU A 31 13.60 5.67 19.10
CA LEU A 31 12.22 6.03 18.75
C LEU A 31 11.31 6.21 19.99
N GLY A 32 11.82 5.97 21.20
CA GLY A 32 11.06 6.07 22.45
C GLY A 32 10.04 4.95 22.65
N LEU A 33 10.19 3.83 21.95
CA LEU A 33 9.31 2.65 22.04
C LEU A 33 9.87 1.59 23.02
N LEU A 34 11.07 1.80 23.51
CA LEU A 34 11.76 0.97 24.49
C LEU A 34 12.59 1.87 25.39
N ASP A 35 12.72 1.52 26.67
CA ASP A 35 13.64 2.21 27.56
C ASP A 35 15.08 2.00 27.06
N GLY A 36 15.84 3.08 26.98
CA GLY A 36 17.24 3.03 26.55
C GLY A 36 18.09 2.22 27.55
N PRO A 37 19.25 1.71 27.13
CA PRO A 37 20.18 1.12 28.08
C PRO A 37 20.68 2.19 29.04
N ASP A 38 20.70 1.86 30.36
CA ASP A 38 21.37 2.69 31.35
C ASP A 38 22.88 2.75 31.05
N ASP A 39 23.50 3.92 31.19
CA ASP A 39 24.93 4.14 30.88
C ASP A 39 25.88 3.31 31.76
N ASP A 40 25.39 2.67 32.82
CA ASP A 40 26.16 1.89 33.81
C ASP A 40 25.97 0.36 33.70
N LEU A 41 25.85 -0.18 32.50
CA LEU A 41 25.57 -1.61 32.27
C LEU A 41 26.76 -2.51 32.65
N THR A 42 26.51 -3.47 33.54
CA THR A 42 27.44 -4.58 33.83
C THR A 42 27.51 -5.57 32.64
N THR A 43 28.58 -6.37 32.57
CA THR A 43 28.77 -7.40 31.52
C THR A 43 27.57 -8.36 31.40
N GLY A 44 26.87 -8.65 32.51
CA GLY A 44 25.66 -9.50 32.50
C GLY A 44 24.44 -8.81 31.89
N GLN A 45 24.34 -7.49 32.05
CA GLN A 45 23.27 -6.69 31.40
C GLN A 45 23.53 -6.50 29.90
N GLN A 46 24.81 -6.42 29.51
CA GLN A 46 25.19 -6.35 28.08
C GLN A 46 24.86 -7.66 27.34
N VAL A 47 24.98 -8.82 28.02
CA VAL A 47 24.51 -10.11 27.46
C VAL A 47 22.99 -10.17 27.33
N ALA A 48 22.25 -9.42 28.14
CA ALA A 48 20.79 -9.32 28.01
C ALA A 48 20.34 -8.44 26.84
N LEU A 49 21.16 -7.48 26.37
CA LEU A 49 20.82 -6.59 25.25
C LEU A 49 20.82 -7.30 23.90
N ASP A 50 21.53 -8.40 23.77
CA ASP A 50 21.59 -9.21 22.56
C ASP A 50 20.44 -10.21 22.42
N LEU A 51 19.59 -10.35 23.46
CA LEU A 51 18.44 -11.26 23.48
C LEU A 51 17.18 -10.54 22.99
N PHE A 52 16.49 -11.15 22.04
CA PHE A 52 15.15 -10.74 21.65
C PHE A 52 14.14 -11.26 22.69
N ASP A 53 13.95 -10.50 23.76
CA ASP A 53 13.07 -10.81 24.87
C ASP A 53 11.63 -10.37 24.64
N ALA A 54 10.73 -10.66 25.58
CA ALA A 54 9.32 -10.29 25.48
C ALA A 54 9.11 -8.76 25.46
N GLN A 55 9.99 -7.97 26.08
CA GLN A 55 9.91 -6.51 26.07
C GLN A 55 10.22 -5.97 24.66
N LEU A 56 11.22 -6.53 24.00
CA LEU A 56 11.56 -6.19 22.61
C LEU A 56 10.46 -6.66 21.65
N ASP A 57 9.86 -7.85 21.82
CA ASP A 57 8.73 -8.31 21.02
C ASP A 57 7.55 -7.32 21.11
N HIS A 58 7.23 -6.87 22.33
CA HIS A 58 6.18 -5.88 22.53
C HIS A 58 6.47 -4.55 21.82
N ALA A 59 7.71 -4.05 21.91
CA ALA A 59 8.14 -2.83 21.25
C ALA A 59 8.11 -2.97 19.71
N VAL A 60 8.53 -4.12 19.17
CA VAL A 60 8.44 -4.43 17.73
C VAL A 60 6.98 -4.41 17.27
N ARG A 61 6.08 -5.06 18.00
CA ARG A 61 4.64 -5.06 17.66
C ARG A 61 4.04 -3.64 17.71
N ALA A 62 4.39 -2.85 18.73
CA ALA A 62 3.97 -1.45 18.82
C ALA A 62 4.48 -0.63 17.64
N PHE A 63 5.74 -0.82 17.24
CA PHE A 63 6.33 -0.19 16.06
C PHE A 63 5.61 -0.62 14.78
N GLN A 64 5.41 -1.93 14.58
CA GLN A 64 4.70 -2.48 13.42
C GLN A 64 3.29 -1.90 13.32
N GLN A 65 2.56 -1.84 14.44
CA GLN A 65 1.22 -1.23 14.48
C GLN A 65 1.24 0.24 14.09
N HIS A 66 2.16 1.02 14.67
CA HIS A 66 2.30 2.44 14.37
C HIS A 66 2.67 2.70 12.89
N ARG A 67 3.47 1.80 12.30
CA ARG A 67 3.91 1.91 10.90
C ARG A 67 2.96 1.28 9.89
N GLY A 68 1.85 0.69 10.33
CA GLY A 68 0.92 0.00 9.44
C GLY A 68 1.52 -1.26 8.79
N LEU A 69 2.45 -1.93 9.49
CA LEU A 69 3.01 -3.21 9.10
C LEU A 69 2.20 -4.38 9.66
N LEU A 70 2.50 -5.60 9.22
CA LEU A 70 1.95 -6.79 9.84
C LEU A 70 2.44 -6.87 11.30
N VAL A 71 1.50 -6.97 12.26
CA VAL A 71 1.82 -6.98 13.70
C VAL A 71 2.04 -8.42 14.17
N ASP A 72 3.18 -8.99 13.81
CA ASP A 72 3.56 -10.39 14.10
C ASP A 72 4.71 -10.52 15.11
N GLY A 73 5.37 -9.41 15.48
CA GLY A 73 6.55 -9.41 16.32
C GLY A 73 7.81 -9.92 15.63
N VAL A 74 7.77 -10.13 14.31
CA VAL A 74 8.89 -10.62 13.53
C VAL A 74 9.57 -9.46 12.80
N VAL A 75 10.89 -9.32 12.99
CA VAL A 75 11.68 -8.32 12.27
C VAL A 75 12.22 -8.95 10.99
N GLY A 76 11.35 -9.07 9.98
CA GLY A 76 11.71 -9.40 8.62
C GLY A 76 12.17 -8.17 7.83
N GLU A 77 12.33 -8.32 6.51
CA GLU A 77 12.83 -7.26 5.60
C GLU A 77 11.99 -5.98 5.70
N ALA A 78 10.66 -6.08 5.69
CA ALA A 78 9.76 -4.92 5.76
C ALA A 78 9.88 -4.16 7.08
N THR A 79 9.91 -4.87 8.22
CA THR A 79 10.05 -4.26 9.54
C THR A 79 11.44 -3.64 9.71
N TYR A 80 12.49 -4.33 9.29
CA TYR A 80 13.87 -3.80 9.37
C TYR A 80 14.04 -2.54 8.51
N ARG A 81 13.53 -2.54 7.29
CA ARG A 81 13.53 -1.36 6.42
C ARG A 81 12.79 -0.19 7.05
N ALA A 82 11.59 -0.41 7.59
CA ALA A 82 10.83 0.63 8.27
C ALA A 82 11.53 1.18 9.51
N LEU A 83 12.23 0.34 10.29
CA LEU A 83 13.06 0.79 11.41
C LEU A 83 14.20 1.69 10.93
N LYS A 84 14.84 1.32 9.83
CA LYS A 84 15.91 2.11 9.22
C LYS A 84 15.39 3.44 8.68
N GLU A 85 14.25 3.44 8.01
CA GLU A 85 13.59 4.67 7.54
C GLU A 85 13.23 5.60 8.72
N ALA A 86 12.74 5.06 9.82
CA ALA A 86 12.39 5.79 11.05
C ALA A 86 13.59 6.40 11.77
N SER A 87 14.78 5.84 11.56
CA SER A 87 16.01 6.36 12.21
C SER A 87 16.48 7.70 11.62
N TYR A 88 16.02 8.06 10.41
CA TYR A 88 16.43 9.30 9.75
C TYR A 88 15.56 10.48 10.19
N ARG A 89 16.17 11.49 10.79
CA ARG A 89 15.53 12.76 11.14
C ARG A 89 15.90 13.84 10.13
N LEU A 90 14.96 14.71 9.79
CA LEU A 90 15.22 15.81 8.86
C LEU A 90 16.36 16.69 9.38
N GLY A 91 17.42 16.83 8.58
CA GLY A 91 18.65 17.52 8.93
C GLY A 91 19.81 16.61 9.35
N ALA A 92 19.58 15.32 9.60
CA ALA A 92 20.64 14.38 9.93
C ALA A 92 21.52 14.04 8.71
N ARG A 93 20.97 14.17 7.51
CA ARG A 93 21.68 13.97 6.24
C ARG A 93 21.19 14.94 5.18
N THR A 94 22.00 15.17 4.14
CA THR A 94 21.59 15.94 2.96
C THR A 94 20.66 15.09 2.09
N LEU A 95 19.51 15.66 1.69
CA LEU A 95 18.53 14.99 0.86
C LEU A 95 18.59 15.52 -0.58
N TYR A 96 18.66 14.62 -1.55
CA TYR A 96 18.71 14.94 -2.97
C TYR A 96 18.18 13.78 -3.80
N HIS A 97 17.80 14.07 -5.05
CA HIS A 97 17.39 13.05 -5.98
C HIS A 97 18.58 12.23 -6.47
N GLN A 98 18.54 10.92 -6.28
CA GLN A 98 19.57 10.00 -6.73
C GLN A 98 19.00 9.01 -7.74
N PHE A 99 19.56 8.98 -8.93
CA PHE A 99 19.18 8.03 -9.98
C PHE A 99 19.53 6.59 -9.56
N GLY A 100 18.60 5.66 -9.70
CA GLY A 100 18.81 4.23 -9.45
C GLY A 100 18.86 3.79 -7.98
N ALA A 101 19.01 4.73 -7.02
CA ALA A 101 18.99 4.43 -5.58
C ALA A 101 18.33 5.56 -4.81
N PRO A 102 17.01 5.74 -4.95
CA PRO A 102 16.31 6.85 -4.32
C PRO A 102 16.44 6.81 -2.80
N LEU A 103 16.50 7.99 -2.18
CA LEU A 103 16.52 8.12 -0.74
C LEU A 103 15.11 7.87 -0.17
N TYR A 104 15.06 7.09 0.89
CA TYR A 104 13.84 6.82 1.66
C TYR A 104 14.06 7.20 3.12
N GLY A 105 13.01 7.65 3.80
CA GLY A 105 13.04 7.88 5.24
C GLY A 105 12.00 8.87 5.74
N ASP A 106 11.86 8.94 7.07
CA ASP A 106 10.99 9.90 7.74
C ASP A 106 11.46 11.34 7.57
N ASP A 107 12.75 11.53 7.36
CA ASP A 107 13.33 12.82 7.00
C ASP A 107 12.80 13.32 5.65
N VAL A 108 12.68 12.43 4.65
CA VAL A 108 12.08 12.74 3.35
C VAL A 108 10.58 13.02 3.51
N ALA A 109 9.85 12.19 4.27
CA ALA A 109 8.43 12.41 4.53
C ALA A 109 8.19 13.76 5.23
N THR A 110 9.04 14.11 6.19
CA THR A 110 8.96 15.39 6.89
C THR A 110 9.25 16.57 5.95
N LEU A 111 10.22 16.43 5.04
CA LEU A 111 10.48 17.44 4.00
C LEU A 111 9.28 17.60 3.06
N GLN A 112 8.73 16.49 2.56
CA GLN A 112 7.55 16.49 1.69
C GLN A 112 6.35 17.16 2.37
N ALA A 113 6.06 16.83 3.63
CA ALA A 113 4.99 17.43 4.40
C ALA A 113 5.18 18.95 4.53
N ARG A 114 6.39 19.43 4.85
CA ARG A 114 6.70 20.85 4.91
C ARG A 114 6.54 21.58 3.58
N LEU A 115 7.03 20.97 2.49
CA LEU A 115 6.85 21.53 1.14
C LEU A 115 5.36 21.52 0.73
N GLN A 116 4.58 20.55 1.20
CA GLN A 116 3.14 20.48 0.99
C GLN A 116 2.42 21.60 1.75
N ASP A 117 2.75 21.82 3.03
CA ASP A 117 2.19 22.91 3.84
C ASP A 117 2.46 24.28 3.22
N LEU A 118 3.62 24.45 2.59
CA LEU A 118 4.01 25.67 1.89
C LEU A 118 3.46 25.77 0.45
N GLY A 119 2.75 24.74 -0.03
CA GLY A 119 2.10 24.70 -1.35
C GLY A 119 3.00 24.31 -2.53
N PHE A 120 4.24 23.89 -2.30
CA PHE A 120 5.19 23.49 -3.34
C PHE A 120 5.08 22.01 -3.70
N TYR A 121 4.75 21.15 -2.74
CA TYR A 121 4.61 19.72 -2.97
C TYR A 121 3.14 19.31 -3.04
N THR A 122 2.79 18.62 -4.10
CA THR A 122 1.38 18.24 -4.37
C THR A 122 1.23 16.73 -4.54
N GLY A 123 2.32 15.99 -4.31
CA GLY A 123 2.36 14.54 -4.32
C GLY A 123 1.91 13.93 -3.00
N MET A 124 1.98 12.62 -2.94
CA MET A 124 1.78 11.84 -1.73
C MET A 124 3.00 11.98 -0.81
N VAL A 125 2.78 12.23 0.48
CA VAL A 125 3.86 12.24 1.47
C VAL A 125 4.21 10.78 1.76
N ASP A 126 5.12 10.24 0.96
CA ASP A 126 5.45 8.81 0.91
C ASP A 126 6.83 8.46 1.48
N GLY A 127 7.62 9.48 1.84
CA GLY A 127 8.99 9.30 2.31
C GLY A 127 9.99 8.89 1.23
N HIS A 128 9.61 9.00 -0.05
CA HIS A 128 10.46 8.69 -1.20
C HIS A 128 10.93 9.98 -1.89
N PHE A 129 12.24 10.22 -1.94
CA PHE A 129 12.80 11.38 -2.63
C PHE A 129 12.87 11.15 -4.14
N GLY A 130 11.69 11.22 -4.79
CA GLY A 130 11.55 11.10 -6.24
C GLY A 130 11.65 12.44 -6.96
N LEU A 131 11.41 12.43 -8.28
CA LEU A 131 11.42 13.64 -9.13
C LEU A 131 10.39 14.69 -8.68
N GLN A 132 9.24 14.27 -8.15
CA GLN A 132 8.23 15.22 -7.64
C GLN A 132 8.76 16.00 -6.44
N THR A 133 9.42 15.33 -5.49
CA THR A 133 10.04 15.98 -4.34
C THR A 133 11.17 16.90 -4.77
N HIS A 134 12.02 16.46 -5.71
CA HIS A 134 13.09 17.27 -6.30
C HIS A 134 12.57 18.56 -6.96
N ASN A 135 11.55 18.45 -7.81
CA ASN A 135 10.97 19.61 -8.51
C ASN A 135 10.29 20.58 -7.54
N ALA A 136 9.60 20.05 -6.52
CA ALA A 136 9.00 20.87 -5.47
C ALA A 136 10.06 21.64 -4.68
N LEU A 137 11.18 20.98 -4.37
CA LEU A 137 12.29 21.62 -3.66
C LEU A 137 12.96 22.72 -4.50
N ILE A 138 13.20 22.49 -5.81
CA ILE A 138 13.69 23.51 -6.74
C ILE A 138 12.74 24.71 -6.77
N SER A 139 11.43 24.47 -6.85
CA SER A 139 10.44 25.54 -6.89
C SER A 139 10.46 26.37 -5.59
N TYR A 140 10.54 25.68 -4.44
CA TYR A 140 10.71 26.31 -3.14
C TYR A 140 11.98 27.15 -3.07
N GLN A 141 13.13 26.58 -3.41
CA GLN A 141 14.45 27.26 -3.39
C GLN A 141 14.42 28.52 -4.26
N ARG A 142 13.86 28.45 -5.47
CA ARG A 142 13.72 29.60 -6.38
C ARG A 142 12.87 30.71 -5.80
N GLU A 143 11.72 30.38 -5.20
CA GLU A 143 10.81 31.36 -4.61
C GLU A 143 11.43 32.08 -3.41
N TYR A 144 12.28 31.39 -2.65
CA TYR A 144 12.93 31.92 -1.46
C TYR A 144 14.36 32.44 -1.71
N GLY A 145 14.76 32.58 -2.98
CA GLY A 145 16.06 33.15 -3.35
C GLY A 145 17.26 32.30 -2.95
N LEU A 146 17.07 30.98 -2.80
CA LEU A 146 18.13 30.01 -2.54
C LEU A 146 18.70 29.47 -3.86
N ALA A 147 19.85 28.80 -3.80
CA ALA A 147 20.36 28.01 -4.93
C ALA A 147 19.33 26.94 -5.29
N ALA A 148 18.78 27.00 -6.51
CA ALA A 148 17.72 26.10 -6.97
C ALA A 148 18.35 24.79 -7.53
N ASP A 149 19.04 24.06 -6.67
CA ASP A 149 19.81 22.84 -7.01
C ASP A 149 19.02 21.54 -6.72
N GLY A 150 17.88 21.64 -6.03
CA GLY A 150 17.07 20.50 -5.61
C GLY A 150 17.72 19.66 -4.52
N ILE A 151 18.68 20.25 -3.78
CA ILE A 151 19.38 19.64 -2.65
C ILE A 151 18.90 20.26 -1.35
N CYS A 152 18.35 19.44 -0.46
CA CYS A 152 17.99 19.90 0.90
C CYS A 152 19.21 19.85 1.80
N GLY A 153 20.06 20.84 1.67
CA GLY A 153 21.24 21.05 2.50
C GLY A 153 20.96 22.00 3.67
N PRO A 154 22.01 22.39 4.44
CA PRO A 154 21.85 23.21 5.66
C PRO A 154 21.15 24.55 5.44
N GLU A 155 21.40 25.21 4.29
CA GLU A 155 20.76 26.51 3.97
C GLU A 155 19.26 26.36 3.71
N THR A 156 18.90 25.38 2.88
CA THR A 156 17.49 25.04 2.59
C THR A 156 16.76 24.64 3.86
N LEU A 157 17.38 23.81 4.69
CA LEU A 157 16.82 23.42 6.00
C LEU A 157 16.58 24.62 6.92
N ARG A 158 17.55 25.50 7.01
CA ARG A 158 17.44 26.72 7.82
C ARG A 158 16.26 27.57 7.38
N SER A 159 16.10 27.77 6.06
CA SER A 159 14.97 28.48 5.47
C SER A 159 13.63 27.79 5.81
N LEU A 160 13.53 26.47 5.66
CA LEU A 160 12.34 25.68 5.98
C LEU A 160 11.96 25.76 7.47
N TYR A 161 12.93 25.86 8.39
CA TYR A 161 12.66 25.99 9.82
C TYR A 161 12.18 27.39 10.21
N PHE A 162 12.66 28.46 9.54
CA PHE A 162 12.21 29.84 9.79
C PHE A 162 10.78 30.11 9.33
N LEU A 163 10.33 29.40 8.30
CA LEU A 163 8.96 29.47 7.82
C LEU A 163 8.09 28.54 8.69
N GLY A 164 7.82 28.97 9.90
CA GLY A 164 6.95 28.21 10.81
C GLY A 164 5.60 27.92 10.17
N SER A 165 5.02 26.75 10.48
CA SER A 165 3.75 26.24 9.97
C SER A 165 2.59 27.23 10.27
N ARG A 166 2.34 28.17 9.35
CA ARG A 166 1.21 29.08 9.39
C ARG A 166 0.03 28.64 8.53
N VAL A 167 0.16 27.53 7.80
CA VAL A 167 -0.86 27.04 6.87
C VAL A 167 -1.14 25.58 7.19
N THR A 168 -2.28 25.32 7.82
CA THR A 168 -2.91 24.01 7.86
C THR A 168 -3.81 23.92 6.62
N GLY A 169 -3.25 23.55 5.49
CA GLY A 169 -4.00 23.23 4.26
C GLY A 169 -4.43 21.78 4.23
N GLY A 170 -5.56 21.46 3.57
CA GLY A 170 -5.95 20.08 3.26
C GLY A 170 -4.90 19.40 2.38
N SER A 171 -4.96 18.05 2.27
CA SER A 171 -4.04 17.31 1.41
C SER A 171 -4.32 17.60 -0.08
N PRO A 172 -3.41 18.29 -0.81
CA PRO A 172 -3.59 18.55 -2.23
C PRO A 172 -3.66 17.25 -3.07
N HIS A 173 -3.03 16.19 -2.58
CA HIS A 173 -3.07 14.87 -3.22
C HIS A 173 -4.48 14.27 -3.14
N ALA A 174 -5.12 14.28 -1.97
CA ALA A 174 -6.49 13.78 -1.80
C ALA A 174 -7.49 14.53 -2.71
N ILE A 175 -7.36 15.88 -2.76
CA ILE A 175 -8.20 16.72 -3.63
C ILE A 175 -7.99 16.35 -5.11
N ARG A 176 -6.76 16.08 -5.53
CA ARG A 176 -6.47 15.65 -6.92
C ARG A 176 -7.01 14.28 -7.24
N GLU A 177 -6.87 13.30 -6.33
CA GLU A 177 -7.46 11.98 -6.51
C GLU A 177 -8.98 12.08 -6.71
N GLU A 178 -9.66 12.82 -5.84
CA GLU A 178 -11.10 13.05 -5.93
C GLU A 178 -11.48 13.76 -7.23
N GLU A 179 -10.73 14.79 -7.64
CA GLU A 179 -10.99 15.54 -8.86
C GLU A 179 -10.74 14.70 -10.12
N LEU A 180 -9.70 13.85 -10.14
CA LEU A 180 -9.45 12.92 -11.25
C LEU A 180 -10.62 11.96 -11.45
N VAL A 181 -11.13 11.36 -10.37
CA VAL A 181 -12.29 10.47 -10.44
C VAL A 181 -13.53 11.24 -10.85
N ARG A 182 -13.76 12.43 -10.32
CA ARG A 182 -14.92 13.28 -10.66
C ARG A 182 -14.90 13.77 -12.09
N ARG A 183 -13.76 14.25 -12.62
CA ARG A 183 -13.62 14.74 -14.02
C ARG A 183 -13.73 13.62 -15.02
N SER A 184 -13.36 12.42 -14.63
CA SER A 184 -13.49 11.26 -15.51
C SER A 184 -14.96 10.89 -15.80
N GLY A 185 -15.91 11.53 -15.08
CA GLY A 185 -17.35 11.38 -15.24
C GLY A 185 -17.87 9.99 -14.90
N PRO A 186 -19.18 9.80 -14.89
CA PRO A 186 -19.81 8.52 -14.60
C PRO A 186 -19.71 7.57 -15.80
N LYS A 187 -18.50 7.34 -16.30
CA LYS A 187 -18.22 6.46 -17.42
C LYS A 187 -17.23 5.39 -17.02
N LEU A 188 -17.50 4.16 -17.39
CA LEU A 188 -16.60 3.01 -17.21
C LEU A 188 -15.74 2.80 -18.46
N SER A 189 -16.31 3.10 -19.66
CA SER A 189 -15.60 2.93 -20.91
C SER A 189 -14.35 3.80 -21.01
N GLY A 190 -13.25 3.20 -21.43
CA GLY A 190 -11.96 3.84 -21.58
C GLY A 190 -11.17 4.03 -20.27
N LYS A 191 -11.69 3.56 -19.12
CA LYS A 191 -10.90 3.51 -17.87
C LYS A 191 -9.82 2.46 -17.95
N ARG A 192 -8.60 2.84 -17.64
CA ARG A 192 -7.44 1.95 -17.63
C ARG A 192 -7.23 1.37 -16.23
N ILE A 193 -7.47 0.07 -16.11
CA ILE A 193 -7.38 -0.65 -14.85
C ILE A 193 -6.24 -1.67 -14.92
N ILE A 194 -5.29 -1.60 -13.99
CA ILE A 194 -4.32 -2.67 -13.80
C ILE A 194 -4.85 -3.65 -12.76
N ILE A 195 -4.88 -4.92 -13.14
CA ILE A 195 -5.15 -6.05 -12.27
C ILE A 195 -3.81 -6.74 -12.02
N ASP A 196 -3.44 -6.85 -10.75
CA ASP A 196 -2.14 -7.37 -10.34
C ASP A 196 -2.30 -8.71 -9.58
N PRO A 197 -2.22 -9.86 -10.28
CA PRO A 197 -2.18 -11.15 -9.61
C PRO A 197 -0.83 -11.34 -8.91
N GLY A 198 -0.86 -11.60 -7.61
CA GLY A 198 0.33 -11.92 -6.82
C GLY A 198 1.04 -13.18 -7.29
N ARG A 199 2.23 -13.43 -6.71
CA ARG A 199 3.03 -14.60 -7.06
C ARG A 199 3.38 -14.63 -8.57
N GLY A 200 3.65 -15.81 -9.13
CA GLY A 200 3.89 -16.03 -10.55
C GLY A 200 5.27 -16.60 -10.85
N GLY A 201 5.49 -17.05 -12.08
CA GLY A 201 6.75 -17.66 -12.50
C GLY A 201 7.18 -18.82 -11.59
N ALA A 202 8.40 -18.78 -11.12
CA ALA A 202 8.94 -19.77 -10.16
C ALA A 202 8.32 -19.62 -8.75
N ASN A 203 7.80 -18.45 -8.39
CA ASN A 203 7.13 -18.23 -7.12
C ASN A 203 5.67 -18.64 -7.21
N ARG A 204 5.41 -19.94 -7.04
CA ARG A 204 4.04 -20.50 -7.12
C ARG A 204 3.22 -20.29 -5.85
N GLY A 205 3.86 -19.90 -4.73
CA GLY A 205 3.23 -19.91 -3.43
C GLY A 205 2.89 -21.33 -2.95
N LEU A 206 1.95 -21.44 -2.04
CA LEU A 206 1.50 -22.73 -1.50
C LEU A 206 0.73 -23.50 -2.57
N ILE A 207 1.00 -24.82 -2.65
CA ILE A 207 0.29 -25.75 -3.53
C ILE A 207 -0.70 -26.56 -2.70
N THR A 208 -1.93 -26.65 -3.15
CA THR A 208 -3.01 -27.42 -2.53
C THR A 208 -3.75 -28.28 -3.56
N HIS A 209 -4.76 -29.04 -3.14
CA HIS A 209 -5.60 -29.83 -4.05
C HIS A 209 -6.93 -29.10 -4.28
N GLY A 210 -7.22 -28.84 -5.55
CA GLY A 210 -8.51 -28.36 -6.02
C GLY A 210 -9.35 -29.50 -6.63
N PRO A 211 -10.56 -29.19 -7.13
CA PRO A 211 -11.45 -30.17 -7.75
C PRO A 211 -10.85 -30.94 -8.94
N THR A 212 -9.94 -30.32 -9.68
CA THR A 212 -9.33 -30.87 -10.90
C THR A 212 -7.88 -31.33 -10.71
N GLY A 213 -7.35 -31.33 -9.47
CA GLY A 213 -5.97 -31.70 -9.17
C GLY A 213 -5.19 -30.63 -8.41
N PRO A 214 -3.86 -30.70 -8.38
CA PRO A 214 -3.03 -29.71 -7.70
C PRO A 214 -3.24 -28.31 -8.27
N ILE A 215 -3.42 -27.32 -7.39
CA ILE A 215 -3.57 -25.92 -7.73
C ILE A 215 -2.65 -25.10 -6.82
N SER A 216 -1.89 -24.18 -7.38
CA SER A 216 -1.05 -23.27 -6.62
C SER A 216 -1.75 -21.96 -6.30
N GLU A 217 -1.26 -21.25 -5.31
CA GLU A 217 -1.69 -19.88 -5.01
C GLU A 217 -1.62 -18.99 -6.26
N ALA A 218 -0.54 -19.10 -7.04
CA ALA A 218 -0.37 -18.35 -8.28
C ALA A 218 -1.47 -18.67 -9.32
N ASP A 219 -1.97 -19.92 -9.38
CA ASP A 219 -3.05 -20.31 -10.28
C ASP A 219 -4.39 -19.72 -9.83
N VAL A 220 -4.68 -19.76 -8.53
CA VAL A 220 -5.89 -19.17 -7.96
C VAL A 220 -5.95 -17.67 -8.26
N LEU A 221 -4.85 -16.96 -8.02
CA LEU A 221 -4.76 -15.51 -8.25
C LEU A 221 -4.82 -15.16 -9.74
N TRP A 222 -4.21 -15.97 -10.59
CA TRP A 222 -4.26 -15.78 -12.04
C TRP A 222 -5.67 -16.00 -12.61
N ASP A 223 -6.33 -17.09 -12.21
CA ASP A 223 -7.71 -17.37 -12.65
C ASP A 223 -8.66 -16.26 -12.20
N LEU A 224 -8.53 -15.78 -10.95
CA LEU A 224 -9.34 -14.66 -10.45
C LEU A 224 -9.07 -13.38 -11.26
N ALA A 225 -7.80 -13.05 -11.53
CA ALA A 225 -7.43 -11.89 -12.31
C ALA A 225 -8.00 -11.95 -13.73
N SER A 226 -7.92 -13.10 -14.39
CA SER A 226 -8.47 -13.32 -15.74
C SER A 226 -10.01 -13.20 -15.77
N ARG A 227 -10.70 -13.67 -14.72
CA ARG A 227 -12.16 -13.49 -14.59
C ARG A 227 -12.53 -12.03 -14.44
N LEU A 228 -11.77 -11.29 -13.63
CA LEU A 228 -11.99 -9.87 -13.40
C LEU A 228 -11.70 -9.06 -14.66
N GLU A 229 -10.59 -9.36 -15.35
CA GLU A 229 -10.22 -8.76 -16.64
C GLU A 229 -11.34 -8.91 -17.68
N GLY A 230 -11.83 -10.13 -17.89
CA GLY A 230 -12.90 -10.41 -18.83
C GLY A 230 -14.19 -9.62 -18.51
N ARG A 231 -14.57 -9.54 -17.23
CA ARG A 231 -15.75 -8.78 -16.80
C ARG A 231 -15.59 -7.28 -16.99
N MET A 232 -14.44 -6.71 -16.67
CA MET A 232 -14.15 -5.29 -16.83
C MET A 232 -14.07 -4.89 -18.31
N THR A 233 -13.42 -5.72 -19.13
CA THR A 233 -13.35 -5.50 -20.59
C THR A 233 -14.74 -5.55 -21.23
N ALA A 234 -15.60 -6.46 -20.79
CA ALA A 234 -16.97 -6.58 -21.31
C ALA A 234 -17.83 -5.33 -21.12
N ILE A 235 -17.51 -4.47 -20.17
CA ILE A 235 -18.18 -3.19 -19.92
C ILE A 235 -17.39 -1.99 -20.44
N GLY A 236 -16.40 -2.22 -21.30
CA GLY A 236 -15.65 -1.19 -22.02
C GLY A 236 -14.46 -0.59 -21.28
N MET A 237 -14.01 -1.18 -20.16
CA MET A 237 -12.76 -0.79 -19.52
C MET A 237 -11.56 -1.34 -20.28
N GLU A 238 -10.46 -0.62 -20.27
CA GLU A 238 -9.15 -1.07 -20.76
C GLU A 238 -8.40 -1.71 -19.62
N THR A 239 -8.26 -3.03 -19.66
CA THR A 239 -7.62 -3.79 -18.58
C THR A 239 -6.25 -4.29 -18.96
N PHE A 240 -5.33 -4.27 -18.00
CA PHE A 240 -3.94 -4.73 -18.15
C PHE A 240 -3.58 -5.61 -16.97
N LEU A 241 -2.86 -6.70 -17.23
CA LEU A 241 -2.26 -7.51 -16.16
C LEU A 241 -0.85 -7.00 -15.86
N SER A 242 -0.51 -6.84 -14.59
CA SER A 242 0.80 -6.30 -14.14
C SER A 242 1.98 -7.19 -14.53
N ARG A 243 1.71 -8.46 -14.85
CA ARG A 243 2.73 -9.46 -15.20
C ARG A 243 2.18 -10.52 -16.12
N PRO A 244 3.02 -11.19 -16.92
CA PRO A 244 2.68 -12.46 -17.55
C PRO A 244 2.73 -13.63 -16.54
N THR A 245 2.25 -14.79 -16.94
CA THR A 245 2.19 -15.99 -16.07
C THR A 245 3.55 -16.50 -15.60
N ASN A 246 4.58 -16.35 -16.43
CA ASN A 246 5.93 -16.88 -16.22
C ASN A 246 6.89 -15.94 -15.46
N ARG A 247 6.41 -14.82 -14.95
CA ARG A 247 7.22 -13.85 -14.18
C ARG A 247 6.60 -13.58 -12.80
N SER A 248 7.47 -13.25 -11.83
CA SER A 248 7.10 -12.77 -10.49
C SER A 248 7.86 -11.48 -10.21
N PRO A 249 7.39 -10.34 -10.74
CA PRO A 249 8.01 -9.05 -10.48
C PRO A 249 7.91 -8.67 -9.01
N SER A 250 8.86 -7.85 -8.54
CA SER A 250 8.79 -7.19 -7.24
C SER A 250 7.65 -6.16 -7.20
N ASP A 251 7.24 -5.74 -6.01
CA ASP A 251 6.19 -4.72 -5.86
C ASP A 251 6.58 -3.38 -6.50
N SER A 252 7.86 -3.02 -6.47
CA SER A 252 8.37 -1.83 -7.16
C SER A 252 8.29 -1.93 -8.69
N GLU A 253 8.58 -3.10 -9.27
CA GLU A 253 8.43 -3.33 -10.72
C GLU A 253 6.94 -3.33 -11.13
N ARG A 254 6.06 -3.88 -10.30
CA ARG A 254 4.60 -3.86 -10.51
C ARG A 254 4.07 -2.42 -10.48
N ALA A 255 4.51 -1.62 -9.50
CA ALA A 255 4.16 -0.20 -9.40
C ALA A 255 4.70 0.59 -10.61
N ALA A 256 5.93 0.33 -11.05
CA ALA A 256 6.48 0.97 -12.25
C ALA A 256 5.64 0.65 -13.49
N THR A 257 5.28 -0.63 -13.69
CA THR A 257 4.40 -1.04 -14.80
C THR A 257 3.07 -0.28 -14.77
N ALA A 258 2.43 -0.15 -13.60
CA ALA A 258 1.18 0.58 -13.45
C ALA A 258 1.34 2.08 -13.79
N ASN A 259 2.43 2.68 -13.34
CA ASN A 259 2.74 4.07 -13.61
C ASN A 259 3.03 4.34 -15.10
N ASP A 260 3.72 3.42 -15.78
CA ASP A 260 4.07 3.53 -17.20
C ASP A 260 2.85 3.38 -18.12
N VAL A 261 1.92 2.49 -17.76
CA VAL A 261 0.62 2.36 -18.46
C VAL A 261 -0.23 3.61 -18.24
N GLY A 262 0.02 4.39 -17.19
CA GLY A 262 -0.83 5.52 -16.80
C GLY A 262 -2.23 5.06 -16.43
N ALA A 263 -2.34 4.03 -15.61
CA ALA A 263 -3.61 3.47 -15.18
C ALA A 263 -4.42 4.46 -14.32
N ASP A 264 -5.75 4.36 -14.39
CA ASP A 264 -6.68 5.12 -13.54
C ASP A 264 -6.82 4.50 -12.15
N LEU A 265 -6.69 3.15 -12.06
CA LEU A 265 -6.74 2.36 -10.83
C LEU A 265 -5.82 1.15 -10.93
N MET A 266 -5.34 0.69 -9.78
CA MET A 266 -4.67 -0.60 -9.65
C MET A 266 -5.35 -1.45 -8.57
N ILE A 267 -5.64 -2.72 -8.90
CA ILE A 267 -6.21 -3.71 -7.98
C ILE A 267 -5.25 -4.89 -7.89
N SER A 268 -4.62 -5.03 -6.74
CA SER A 268 -3.68 -6.12 -6.47
C SER A 268 -4.37 -7.24 -5.69
N LEU A 269 -4.22 -8.46 -6.17
CA LEU A 269 -4.84 -9.66 -5.60
C LEU A 269 -3.78 -10.52 -4.94
N ARG A 270 -3.98 -10.87 -3.67
CA ARG A 270 -3.07 -11.68 -2.86
C ARG A 270 -3.85 -12.75 -2.10
N CYS A 271 -3.15 -13.84 -1.76
CA CYS A 271 -3.56 -14.73 -0.69
C CYS A 271 -2.60 -14.55 0.48
N GLU A 272 -3.12 -14.67 1.69
CA GLU A 272 -2.31 -14.61 2.89
C GLU A 272 -1.88 -16.01 3.37
N THR A 273 -0.74 -16.03 4.04
CA THR A 273 -0.20 -17.23 4.70
C THR A 273 0.13 -16.88 6.15
N GLN A 274 -0.39 -17.67 7.09
CA GLN A 274 -0.10 -17.51 8.51
C GLN A 274 0.25 -18.86 9.13
N ALA A 275 1.15 -18.84 10.12
CA ALA A 275 1.49 -20.05 10.88
C ALA A 275 0.28 -20.59 11.67
N SER A 276 -0.61 -19.69 12.12
CA SER A 276 -1.85 -20.08 12.78
C SER A 276 -2.91 -20.46 11.74
N PRO A 277 -3.40 -21.69 11.74
CA PRO A 277 -4.50 -22.11 10.86
C PRO A 277 -5.85 -21.48 11.22
N ALA A 278 -5.93 -20.78 12.35
CA ALA A 278 -7.12 -20.05 12.76
C ALA A 278 -7.29 -18.71 12.04
N ALA A 279 -6.22 -18.14 11.45
CA ALA A 279 -6.31 -16.93 10.65
C ALA A 279 -7.14 -17.19 9.39
N ASN A 280 -8.19 -16.39 9.17
CA ASN A 280 -9.12 -16.57 8.05
C ASN A 280 -9.80 -15.24 7.70
N GLY A 281 -10.28 -15.13 6.46
CA GLY A 281 -11.09 -14.02 5.99
C GLY A 281 -10.40 -13.12 4.95
N VAL A 282 -11.12 -12.13 4.46
CA VAL A 282 -10.69 -11.18 3.44
C VAL A 282 -10.40 -9.83 4.06
N ALA A 283 -9.32 -9.19 3.62
CA ALA A 283 -8.94 -7.84 4.02
C ALA A 283 -8.59 -7.00 2.79
N SER A 284 -8.86 -5.70 2.84
CA SER A 284 -8.50 -4.76 1.78
C SER A 284 -7.58 -3.68 2.32
N PHE A 285 -6.55 -3.33 1.56
CA PHE A 285 -5.51 -2.40 1.99
C PHE A 285 -5.38 -1.25 1.00
N HIS A 286 -5.21 -0.06 1.53
CA HIS A 286 -4.95 1.17 0.78
C HIS A 286 -3.71 1.90 1.33
N PHE A 287 -3.17 2.86 0.60
CA PHE A 287 -2.09 3.69 1.14
C PHE A 287 -2.60 4.52 2.31
N GLY A 288 -1.84 4.47 3.40
CA GLY A 288 -2.03 5.32 4.57
C GLY A 288 -0.82 5.21 5.49
N ASN A 289 -0.29 6.35 5.94
CA ASN A 289 0.89 6.42 6.79
C ASN A 289 0.64 7.15 8.10
N SER A 290 1.62 7.08 9.02
CA SER A 290 1.60 7.75 10.32
C SER A 290 1.72 9.28 10.25
N HIS A 291 2.04 9.85 9.08
CA HIS A 291 2.13 11.29 8.83
C HIS A 291 0.81 11.91 8.37
N GLY A 292 -0.29 11.15 8.39
CA GLY A 292 -1.62 11.63 8.01
C GLY A 292 -1.89 11.63 6.51
N SER A 293 -0.96 11.15 5.68
CA SER A 293 -1.20 11.02 4.24
C SER A 293 -1.96 9.71 3.96
N VAL A 294 -3.09 9.82 3.30
CA VAL A 294 -3.99 8.70 2.96
C VAL A 294 -4.48 8.90 1.52
N SER A 295 -4.52 7.83 0.73
CA SER A 295 -5.24 7.81 -0.53
C SER A 295 -6.74 7.75 -0.25
N THR A 296 -7.44 8.85 -0.48
CA THR A 296 -8.89 8.95 -0.21
C THR A 296 -9.68 8.03 -1.13
N ILE A 297 -9.36 8.02 -2.41
CA ILE A 297 -10.01 7.16 -3.40
C ILE A 297 -9.65 5.70 -3.17
N GLY A 298 -8.36 5.40 -2.88
CA GLY A 298 -7.93 4.06 -2.53
C GLY A 298 -8.67 3.51 -1.31
N ARG A 299 -8.87 4.33 -0.28
CA ARG A 299 -9.66 3.97 0.91
C ARG A 299 -11.12 3.68 0.57
N ASN A 300 -11.78 4.58 -0.17
CA ASN A 300 -13.17 4.40 -0.57
C ASN A 300 -13.35 3.12 -1.40
N LEU A 301 -12.46 2.88 -2.35
CA LEU A 301 -12.47 1.66 -3.16
C LEU A 301 -12.24 0.41 -2.31
N ALA A 302 -11.29 0.44 -1.36
CA ALA A 302 -11.05 -0.66 -0.44
C ALA A 302 -12.29 -0.98 0.40
N ASP A 303 -12.97 0.05 0.93
CA ASP A 303 -14.21 -0.11 1.71
C ASP A 303 -15.34 -0.71 0.86
N PHE A 304 -15.46 -0.31 -0.41
CA PHE A 304 -16.44 -0.89 -1.32
C PHE A 304 -16.10 -2.35 -1.66
N ILE A 305 -14.84 -2.65 -2.01
CA ILE A 305 -14.40 -4.02 -2.32
C ILE A 305 -14.63 -4.93 -1.12
N GLN A 306 -14.20 -4.50 0.07
CA GLN A 306 -14.36 -5.27 1.30
C GLN A 306 -15.81 -5.68 1.52
N ARG A 307 -16.72 -4.71 1.45
CA ARG A 307 -18.15 -4.93 1.66
C ARG A 307 -18.76 -5.86 0.61
N GLU A 308 -18.48 -5.59 -0.66
CA GLU A 308 -19.08 -6.34 -1.78
C GLU A 308 -18.56 -7.78 -1.85
N VAL A 309 -17.28 -8.01 -1.55
CA VAL A 309 -16.68 -9.36 -1.53
C VAL A 309 -17.21 -10.15 -0.34
N VAL A 310 -17.21 -9.57 0.87
CA VAL A 310 -17.73 -10.24 2.08
C VAL A 310 -19.19 -10.67 1.89
N ALA A 311 -20.02 -9.77 1.36
CA ALA A 311 -21.46 -10.05 1.19
C ALA A 311 -21.74 -11.18 0.19
N ARG A 312 -20.92 -11.32 -0.86
CA ARG A 312 -21.11 -12.34 -1.90
C ARG A 312 -20.48 -13.69 -1.55
N THR A 313 -19.40 -13.69 -0.79
CA THR A 313 -18.66 -14.90 -0.49
C THR A 313 -18.96 -15.49 0.88
N GLY A 314 -19.38 -14.68 1.85
CA GLY A 314 -19.49 -15.09 3.24
C GLY A 314 -18.15 -15.37 3.92
N LEU A 315 -17.03 -14.94 3.31
CA LEU A 315 -15.72 -14.92 3.96
C LEU A 315 -15.76 -13.96 5.17
N ARG A 316 -14.95 -14.24 6.17
CA ARG A 316 -14.86 -13.36 7.35
C ARG A 316 -14.38 -11.98 6.96
N ASP A 317 -15.05 -10.94 7.48
CA ASP A 317 -14.66 -9.55 7.31
C ASP A 317 -13.46 -9.20 8.21
N CYS A 318 -12.29 -9.05 7.61
CA CYS A 318 -11.08 -8.59 8.28
C CYS A 318 -10.85 -7.08 8.10
N ARG A 319 -11.84 -6.34 7.60
CA ARG A 319 -11.83 -4.87 7.49
C ARG A 319 -10.89 -4.31 6.43
N THR A 320 -10.82 -2.97 6.39
CA THR A 320 -9.91 -2.20 5.57
C THR A 320 -8.82 -1.56 6.41
N HIS A 321 -7.60 -1.47 5.85
CA HIS A 321 -6.44 -1.00 6.59
C HIS A 321 -5.56 -0.09 5.75
N GLY A 322 -5.06 1.00 6.35
CA GLY A 322 -3.98 1.81 5.78
C GLY A 322 -2.63 1.10 5.93
N ARG A 323 -1.82 1.08 4.87
CA ARG A 323 -0.49 0.47 4.83
C ARG A 323 0.47 1.31 4.01
N THR A 324 1.77 1.15 4.31
CA THR A 324 2.87 1.85 3.62
C THR A 324 3.68 0.94 2.71
N TRP A 325 3.09 -0.19 2.28
CA TRP A 325 3.77 -1.16 1.42
C TRP A 325 4.19 -0.53 0.09
N ASP A 326 5.29 -0.99 -0.48
CA ASP A 326 5.89 -0.41 -1.68
C ASP A 326 4.89 -0.32 -2.84
N LEU A 327 4.10 -1.34 -3.06
CA LEU A 327 3.08 -1.32 -4.11
C LEU A 327 2.09 -0.17 -3.94
N LEU A 328 1.60 0.06 -2.70
CA LEU A 328 0.63 1.12 -2.39
C LEU A 328 1.27 2.51 -2.38
N ARG A 329 2.56 2.58 -2.03
CA ARG A 329 3.32 3.82 -1.88
C ARG A 329 3.83 4.37 -3.21
N LEU A 330 4.31 3.49 -4.09
CA LEU A 330 5.03 3.87 -5.31
C LEU A 330 4.11 4.08 -6.53
N THR A 331 2.86 3.65 -6.44
CA THR A 331 1.87 3.87 -7.49
C THR A 331 1.34 5.30 -7.47
N ARG A 332 1.17 5.89 -8.66
CA ARG A 332 0.69 7.27 -8.83
C ARG A 332 -0.83 7.39 -8.92
N MET A 333 -1.51 6.27 -9.10
CA MET A 333 -2.97 6.16 -9.12
C MET A 333 -3.47 5.53 -7.83
N PRO A 334 -4.77 5.69 -7.48
CA PRO A 334 -5.37 4.95 -6.38
C PRO A 334 -5.16 3.45 -6.55
N THR A 335 -4.61 2.82 -5.52
CA THR A 335 -4.24 1.40 -5.51
C THR A 335 -4.83 0.72 -4.29
N VAL A 336 -5.44 -0.44 -4.51
CA VAL A 336 -5.95 -1.32 -3.45
C VAL A 336 -5.33 -2.70 -3.59
N GLN A 337 -4.80 -3.23 -2.50
CA GLN A 337 -4.48 -4.65 -2.39
C GLN A 337 -5.63 -5.36 -1.69
N VAL A 338 -6.04 -6.50 -2.23
CA VAL A 338 -7.09 -7.34 -1.67
C VAL A 338 -6.50 -8.70 -1.33
N ASP A 339 -6.40 -8.99 -0.05
CA ASP A 339 -6.04 -10.31 0.44
C ASP A 339 -7.32 -11.14 0.50
N ILE A 340 -7.52 -12.00 -0.50
CA ILE A 340 -8.78 -12.69 -0.78
C ILE A 340 -9.08 -13.85 0.17
N GLY A 341 -8.18 -14.13 1.10
CA GLY A 341 -8.30 -15.18 2.12
C GLY A 341 -6.95 -15.80 2.45
N TYR A 342 -6.95 -16.67 3.46
CA TYR A 342 -5.76 -17.37 3.94
C TYR A 342 -5.66 -18.75 3.32
N ILE A 343 -4.69 -18.97 2.41
CA ILE A 343 -4.48 -20.26 1.77
C ILE A 343 -4.06 -21.35 2.77
N THR A 344 -3.53 -20.96 3.94
CA THR A 344 -3.19 -21.85 5.05
C THR A 344 -4.41 -22.26 5.88
N ASN A 345 -5.51 -21.51 5.83
CA ASN A 345 -6.74 -21.85 6.53
C ASN A 345 -7.56 -22.88 5.72
N PRO A 346 -7.99 -24.01 6.31
CA PRO A 346 -8.73 -25.05 5.57
C PRO A 346 -10.05 -24.58 4.95
N ARG A 347 -10.79 -23.68 5.64
CA ARG A 347 -12.06 -23.13 5.16
C ARG A 347 -11.84 -22.20 3.97
N ASP A 348 -10.99 -21.19 4.15
CA ASP A 348 -10.70 -20.19 3.10
C ASP A 348 -10.12 -20.89 1.87
N ARG A 349 -9.16 -21.80 2.08
CA ARG A 349 -8.58 -22.62 1.01
C ARG A 349 -9.64 -23.40 0.25
N GLY A 350 -10.56 -24.10 0.97
CA GLY A 350 -11.65 -24.84 0.35
C GLY A 350 -12.52 -23.94 -0.53
N MET A 351 -12.80 -22.73 -0.08
CA MET A 351 -13.55 -21.74 -0.85
C MET A 351 -12.77 -21.20 -2.05
N LEU A 352 -11.49 -20.84 -1.87
CA LEU A 352 -10.68 -20.23 -2.91
C LEU A 352 -10.37 -21.16 -4.08
N VAL A 353 -10.31 -22.47 -3.87
CA VAL A 353 -10.12 -23.47 -4.96
C VAL A 353 -11.40 -23.67 -5.78
N GLU A 354 -12.56 -23.26 -5.29
CA GLU A 354 -13.82 -23.32 -6.01
C GLU A 354 -13.96 -22.17 -7.02
N ALA A 355 -14.26 -22.50 -8.28
CA ALA A 355 -14.43 -21.51 -9.35
C ALA A 355 -15.56 -20.49 -9.02
N GLN A 356 -16.63 -20.95 -8.39
CA GLN A 356 -17.78 -20.14 -8.03
C GLN A 356 -17.41 -19.04 -7.00
N THR A 357 -16.54 -19.36 -6.04
CA THR A 357 -16.06 -18.36 -5.07
C THR A 357 -15.21 -17.30 -5.76
N ARG A 358 -14.31 -17.70 -6.68
CA ARG A 358 -13.52 -16.73 -7.45
C ARG A 358 -14.40 -15.85 -8.35
N ASP A 359 -15.47 -16.40 -8.93
CA ASP A 359 -16.46 -15.62 -9.66
C ASP A 359 -17.18 -14.60 -8.77
N ALA A 360 -17.58 -14.99 -7.56
CA ALA A 360 -18.22 -14.10 -6.60
C ALA A 360 -17.27 -12.97 -6.14
N ILE A 361 -15.98 -13.28 -5.95
CA ILE A 361 -14.96 -12.26 -5.63
C ILE A 361 -14.80 -11.29 -6.80
N ALA A 362 -14.66 -11.79 -8.04
CA ALA A 362 -14.52 -10.95 -9.22
C ALA A 362 -15.73 -10.04 -9.43
N GLU A 363 -16.94 -10.55 -9.20
CA GLU A 363 -18.18 -9.77 -9.26
C GLU A 363 -18.21 -8.69 -8.16
N GLY A 364 -17.81 -9.02 -6.93
CA GLY A 364 -17.74 -8.06 -5.83
C GLY A 364 -16.77 -6.92 -6.12
N ILE A 365 -15.59 -7.23 -6.65
CA ILE A 365 -14.60 -6.20 -7.04
C ILE A 365 -15.15 -5.33 -8.18
N LEU A 366 -15.78 -5.92 -9.20
CA LEU A 366 -16.40 -5.16 -10.29
C LEU A 366 -17.50 -4.25 -9.78
N ALA A 367 -18.38 -4.73 -8.88
CA ALA A 367 -19.42 -3.93 -8.26
C ALA A 367 -18.84 -2.73 -7.49
N ALA A 368 -17.74 -2.93 -6.76
CA ALA A 368 -17.06 -1.86 -6.05
C ALA A 368 -16.49 -0.78 -6.99
N VAL A 369 -15.88 -1.19 -8.11
CA VAL A 369 -15.38 -0.25 -9.14
C VAL A 369 -16.53 0.51 -9.80
N LYS A 370 -17.64 -0.14 -10.10
CA LYS A 370 -18.86 0.52 -10.57
C LYS A 370 -19.38 1.55 -9.58
N ARG A 371 -19.42 1.21 -8.29
CA ARG A 371 -19.81 2.17 -7.24
C ARG A 371 -18.91 3.40 -7.23
N LEU A 372 -17.61 3.21 -7.34
CA LEU A 372 -16.66 4.31 -7.32
C LEU A 372 -16.91 5.33 -8.44
N TYR A 373 -17.18 4.86 -9.65
CA TYR A 373 -17.30 5.73 -10.82
C TYR A 373 -18.74 6.18 -11.12
N LEU A 374 -19.74 5.37 -10.81
CA LEU A 374 -21.12 5.63 -11.27
C LEU A 374 -21.99 6.31 -10.20
N LEU A 375 -21.82 5.97 -8.91
CA LEU A 375 -22.77 6.39 -7.88
C LEU A 375 -22.46 7.73 -7.21
N GLY A 376 -21.20 8.18 -7.24
CA GLY A 376 -20.81 9.52 -6.78
C GLY A 376 -21.22 9.86 -5.32
N LYS A 377 -21.46 11.16 -5.06
CA LYS A 377 -21.75 11.68 -3.70
C LYS A 377 -23.10 11.23 -3.11
N ASN A 378 -24.01 10.73 -3.92
CA ASN A 378 -25.35 10.31 -3.50
C ASN A 378 -25.45 8.80 -3.22
N ASP A 379 -24.32 8.08 -3.25
CA ASP A 379 -24.30 6.67 -2.91
C ASP A 379 -24.72 6.44 -1.45
N ARG A 380 -25.47 5.37 -1.22
CA ARG A 380 -25.81 4.94 0.13
C ARG A 380 -24.49 4.54 0.83
N PRO A 381 -24.13 5.17 1.95
CA PRO A 381 -22.88 4.87 2.63
C PRO A 381 -22.82 3.45 3.20
N THR A 382 -23.98 2.75 3.26
CA THR A 382 -24.11 1.40 3.80
C THR A 382 -24.95 0.52 2.87
N GLY A 383 -24.66 -0.79 2.87
CA GLY A 383 -25.37 -1.79 2.07
C GLY A 383 -24.58 -2.22 0.82
N THR A 384 -25.03 -3.31 0.21
CA THR A 384 -24.52 -3.86 -1.04
C THR A 384 -25.50 -3.53 -2.17
N PHE A 385 -24.97 -3.42 -3.39
CA PHE A 385 -25.81 -3.29 -4.58
C PHE A 385 -25.99 -4.65 -5.24
N THR A 386 -27.23 -4.94 -5.65
CA THR A 386 -27.49 -6.05 -6.55
C THR A 386 -27.07 -5.68 -7.97
N PHE A 387 -26.82 -6.68 -8.82
CA PHE A 387 -26.52 -6.44 -10.25
C PHE A 387 -27.63 -5.66 -10.94
N ALA A 388 -28.89 -5.92 -10.59
CA ALA A 388 -30.06 -5.22 -11.15
C ALA A 388 -30.08 -3.72 -10.78
N GLU A 389 -29.73 -3.37 -9.55
CA GLU A 389 -29.64 -1.97 -9.11
C GLU A 389 -28.51 -1.22 -9.81
N LEU A 390 -27.33 -1.84 -9.98
CA LEU A 390 -26.22 -1.26 -10.72
C LEU A 390 -26.56 -1.08 -12.19
N LEU A 391 -27.18 -2.07 -12.83
CA LEU A 391 -27.62 -1.98 -14.21
C LEU A 391 -28.68 -0.89 -14.42
N ALA A 392 -29.66 -0.79 -13.54
CA ALA A 392 -30.67 0.27 -13.59
C ALA A 392 -30.02 1.67 -13.48
N HIS A 393 -28.99 1.81 -12.65
CA HIS A 393 -28.27 3.06 -12.52
C HIS A 393 -27.43 3.38 -13.78
N GLU A 394 -26.74 2.40 -14.36
CA GLU A 394 -26.03 2.56 -15.64
C GLU A 394 -26.96 3.05 -16.76
N LEU A 395 -28.12 2.40 -16.91
CA LEU A 395 -29.11 2.78 -17.93
C LEU A 395 -29.65 4.20 -17.70
N SER A 396 -29.85 4.61 -16.44
CA SER A 396 -30.29 5.96 -16.10
C SER A 396 -29.27 7.03 -16.49
N VAL A 397 -27.98 6.75 -16.26
CA VAL A 397 -26.86 7.64 -16.59
C VAL A 397 -26.69 7.76 -18.10
N GLU A 398 -26.79 6.65 -18.83
CA GLU A 398 -26.74 6.69 -20.30
C GLU A 398 -27.90 7.50 -20.92
N GLN A 399 -29.10 7.35 -20.39
CA GLN A 399 -30.26 8.12 -20.83
C GLN A 399 -30.08 9.62 -20.55
N ALA A 400 -29.59 9.99 -19.37
CA ALA A 400 -29.31 11.38 -19.03
C ALA A 400 -28.22 12.00 -19.93
N SER A 401 -27.18 11.23 -20.29
CA SER A 401 -26.12 11.66 -21.18
C SER A 401 -26.61 11.89 -22.63
N ARG A 402 -27.55 11.08 -23.10
CA ARG A 402 -28.16 11.26 -24.44
C ARG A 402 -29.06 12.49 -24.51
N LEU A 403 -29.72 12.84 -23.40
CA LEU A 403 -30.60 14.01 -23.32
C LEU A 403 -29.82 15.33 -23.14
N SER A 404 -28.62 15.29 -22.60
CA SER A 404 -27.74 16.47 -22.41
C SER A 404 -26.82 16.75 -23.60
N GLY A 405 -26.76 15.86 -24.60
CA GLY A 405 -25.94 15.97 -25.80
C GLY A 405 -26.74 16.32 -27.06
N SER A 406 -28.01 16.61 -26.92
CA SER A 406 -28.91 17.17 -27.93
C SER A 406 -29.23 18.64 -27.58
#